data_76de9439f2b6ac3d308a54c4ce5c95e9
#
_entry.id   76de9439f2b6ac3d308a54c4ce5c95e9
#
_cell.length_a   1.000
_cell.length_b   1.000
_cell.length_c   1.000
_cell.angle_alpha   90.00
_cell.angle_beta   90.00
_cell.angle_gamma   90.00
#
_symmetry.space_group_name_H-M   'P 1'
#
loop_
_entity.id
_entity.type
_entity.pdbx_description
1 polymer ?
#
loop_
_entity_poly.entity_id
_entity_poly.type
_entity_poly.pdbx_seq_one_letter_code
_entity_poly.pdbx_strand_id
1 'polypeptide(L)'
;FNGEQCIFMAPPAQFVPQLMEELFNWMKRSQREVHPLILSSVFHYEFVFIHPFADGNGRMARLWHTAILSKWKPIFEYIPLESQIEKFQNDYYDAIAKCHVEGESTVFIEFMLTQIDNTLAELLNQMTDSATDDAILDADGANHGADHMEGRLLSGLKQNPYITQTDLAKELSLSRRTVQRIMKELMNDGKIKRVRSTRTGHWEIND
;
A
#
# COMPACT_ATOMS: atom_id res chain seq x y z
N PHE A 1 -13.63 5.28 -23.23
CA PHE A 1 -14.87 6.11 -23.22
C PHE A 1 -15.61 5.88 -21.91
N ASN A 2 -15.94 6.95 -21.19
CA ASN A 2 -16.86 6.91 -20.08
C ASN A 2 -18.07 7.77 -20.47
N GLY A 3 -19.09 7.15 -21.05
CA GLY A 3 -20.20 7.85 -21.67
C GLY A 3 -19.81 8.52 -23.01
N GLU A 4 -20.26 9.76 -23.24
CA GLU A 4 -20.01 10.51 -24.47
C GLU A 4 -18.67 11.28 -24.48
N GLN A 5 -17.86 11.25 -23.41
CA GLN A 5 -16.58 11.94 -23.33
C GLN A 5 -15.43 11.02 -23.73
N CYS A 6 -14.65 11.43 -24.72
CA CYS A 6 -13.34 10.84 -25.03
C CYS A 6 -12.35 11.30 -23.97
N ILE A 7 -11.96 10.43 -23.04
CA ILE A 7 -11.02 10.73 -21.97
C ILE A 7 -9.58 10.66 -22.49
N PHE A 8 -9.32 9.88 -23.51
CA PHE A 8 -8.01 9.65 -24.09
C PHE A 8 -8.11 9.24 -25.56
N MET A 9 -7.29 9.84 -26.41
CA MET A 9 -7.13 9.44 -27.81
C MET A 9 -5.66 9.03 -28.04
N ALA A 10 -5.45 7.72 -28.24
CA ALA A 10 -4.14 7.19 -28.58
C ALA A 10 -3.65 7.72 -29.93
N PRO A 11 -2.34 7.84 -30.13
CA PRO A 11 -1.76 8.16 -31.43
C PRO A 11 -2.19 7.15 -32.51
N PRO A 12 -2.26 7.58 -33.79
CA PRO A 12 -2.54 6.65 -34.89
C PRO A 12 -1.55 5.48 -34.92
N ALA A 13 -2.04 4.28 -35.14
CA ALA A 13 -1.27 3.03 -35.05
C ALA A 13 0.02 3.02 -35.90
N GLN A 14 0.04 3.76 -37.02
CA GLN A 14 1.23 3.88 -37.88
C GLN A 14 2.42 4.57 -37.21
N PHE A 15 2.19 5.40 -36.18
CA PHE A 15 3.24 6.09 -35.42
C PHE A 15 3.73 5.33 -34.20
N VAL A 16 2.98 4.33 -33.75
CA VAL A 16 3.31 3.57 -32.53
C VAL A 16 4.72 2.98 -32.56
N PRO A 17 5.21 2.33 -33.63
CA PRO A 17 6.58 1.79 -33.65
C PRO A 17 7.64 2.86 -33.43
N GLN A 18 7.51 4.01 -34.09
CA GLN A 18 8.44 5.12 -33.96
C GLN A 18 8.41 5.71 -32.54
N LEU A 19 7.22 5.97 -31.99
CA LEU A 19 7.06 6.53 -30.64
C LEU A 19 7.64 5.59 -29.58
N MET A 20 7.45 4.29 -29.72
CA MET A 20 8.03 3.30 -28.84
C MET A 20 9.57 3.28 -28.92
N GLU A 21 10.14 3.38 -30.11
CA GLU A 21 11.58 3.47 -30.28
C GLU A 21 12.14 4.75 -29.63
N GLU A 22 11.49 5.87 -29.82
CA GLU A 22 11.84 7.16 -29.20
C GLU A 22 11.78 7.08 -27.68
N LEU A 23 10.73 6.49 -27.11
CA LEU A 23 10.58 6.28 -25.66
C LEU A 23 11.72 5.44 -25.08
N PHE A 24 12.06 4.30 -25.69
CA PHE A 24 13.17 3.47 -25.22
C PHE A 24 14.53 4.15 -25.39
N ASN A 25 14.72 4.90 -26.46
CA ASN A 25 15.95 5.66 -26.70
C ASN A 25 16.08 6.81 -25.69
N TRP A 26 14.98 7.50 -25.36
CA TRP A 26 14.95 8.49 -24.30
C TRP A 26 15.31 7.86 -22.95
N MET A 27 14.68 6.76 -22.57
CA MET A 27 14.96 6.05 -21.32
C MET A 27 16.44 5.67 -21.20
N LYS A 28 17.06 5.13 -22.27
CA LYS A 28 18.47 4.74 -22.26
C LYS A 28 19.41 5.94 -22.05
N ARG A 29 19.11 7.08 -22.66
CA ARG A 29 19.92 8.31 -22.51
C ARG A 29 19.75 8.93 -21.13
N SER A 30 18.51 9.01 -20.67
CA SER A 30 18.15 9.73 -19.44
C SER A 30 18.47 8.97 -18.15
N GLN A 31 18.69 7.64 -18.19
CA GLN A 31 18.92 6.83 -16.97
C GLN A 31 20.17 7.24 -16.15
N ARG A 32 21.07 8.08 -16.67
CA ARG A 32 22.24 8.59 -15.96
C ARG A 32 22.04 9.99 -15.39
N GLU A 33 21.05 10.71 -15.88
CA GLU A 33 20.82 12.13 -15.55
C GLU A 33 19.53 12.31 -14.75
N VAL A 34 18.51 11.48 -15.01
CA VAL A 34 17.20 11.56 -14.38
C VAL A 34 17.10 10.56 -13.23
N HIS A 35 16.59 11.01 -12.08
CA HIS A 35 16.37 10.12 -10.94
C HIS A 35 15.41 8.98 -11.30
N PRO A 36 15.68 7.71 -10.91
CA PRO A 36 14.88 6.55 -11.29
C PRO A 36 13.38 6.64 -10.98
N LEU A 37 13.00 7.29 -9.89
CA LEU A 37 11.60 7.55 -9.55
C LEU A 37 10.90 8.42 -10.59
N ILE A 38 11.59 9.47 -11.09
CA ILE A 38 11.06 10.34 -12.14
C ILE A 38 11.08 9.61 -13.50
N LEU A 39 12.20 8.96 -13.81
CA LEU A 39 12.37 8.20 -15.06
C LEU A 39 11.26 7.16 -15.25
N SER A 40 10.98 6.38 -14.21
CA SER A 40 9.95 5.34 -14.24
C SER A 40 8.54 5.92 -14.38
N SER A 41 8.27 7.06 -13.73
CA SER A 41 6.96 7.73 -13.81
C SER A 41 6.72 8.32 -15.19
N VAL A 42 7.72 9.00 -15.78
CA VAL A 42 7.63 9.53 -17.17
C VAL A 42 7.48 8.37 -18.15
N PHE A 43 8.30 7.31 -18.03
CA PHE A 43 8.18 6.15 -18.90
C PHE A 43 6.79 5.51 -18.84
N HIS A 44 6.24 5.38 -17.63
CA HIS A 44 4.89 4.85 -17.41
C HIS A 44 3.83 5.69 -18.13
N TYR A 45 3.87 7.02 -17.93
CA TYR A 45 2.93 7.94 -18.57
C TYR A 45 2.99 7.86 -20.08
N GLU A 46 4.18 7.99 -20.65
CA GLU A 46 4.41 7.93 -22.10
C GLU A 46 3.99 6.59 -22.70
N PHE A 47 4.26 5.49 -22.02
CA PHE A 47 3.84 4.16 -22.47
C PHE A 47 2.31 4.05 -22.54
N VAL A 48 1.59 4.55 -21.52
CA VAL A 48 0.13 4.60 -21.53
C VAL A 48 -0.38 5.53 -22.63
N PHE A 49 0.29 6.66 -22.85
CA PHE A 49 -0.05 7.61 -23.90
C PHE A 49 0.11 7.01 -25.30
N ILE A 50 1.23 6.35 -25.60
CA ILE A 50 1.48 5.68 -26.89
C ILE A 50 0.48 4.55 -27.14
N HIS A 51 0.07 3.86 -26.10
CA HIS A 51 -0.96 2.79 -26.13
C HIS A 51 -0.67 1.69 -27.15
N PRO A 52 0.50 1.01 -27.08
CA PRO A 52 0.97 0.13 -28.13
C PRO A 52 0.17 -1.16 -28.33
N PHE A 53 -0.65 -1.55 -27.38
CA PHE A 53 -1.42 -2.80 -27.42
C PHE A 53 -2.93 -2.54 -27.48
N ALA A 54 -3.67 -3.48 -28.01
CA ALA A 54 -5.12 -3.43 -28.00
C ALA A 54 -5.72 -3.56 -26.58
N ASP A 55 -5.03 -4.27 -25.69
CA ASP A 55 -5.37 -4.41 -24.26
C ASP A 55 -4.10 -4.60 -23.44
N GLY A 56 -4.17 -4.30 -22.13
CA GLY A 56 -3.10 -4.55 -21.18
C GLY A 56 -2.03 -3.44 -21.10
N ASN A 57 -2.24 -2.28 -21.74
CA ASN A 57 -1.26 -1.18 -21.70
C ASN A 57 -0.95 -0.72 -20.29
N GLY A 58 -1.95 -0.57 -19.41
CA GLY A 58 -1.74 -0.21 -18.02
C GLY A 58 -0.93 -1.27 -17.23
N ARG A 59 -1.18 -2.56 -17.45
CA ARG A 59 -0.40 -3.65 -16.84
C ARG A 59 1.05 -3.62 -17.29
N MET A 60 1.28 -3.42 -18.58
CA MET A 60 2.63 -3.33 -19.15
C MET A 60 3.37 -2.07 -18.66
N ALA A 61 2.69 -0.93 -18.57
CA ALA A 61 3.29 0.29 -18.02
C ALA A 61 3.71 0.11 -16.55
N ARG A 62 2.88 -0.52 -15.72
CA ARG A 62 3.22 -0.86 -14.32
C ARG A 62 4.38 -1.84 -14.22
N LEU A 63 4.41 -2.86 -15.08
CA LEU A 63 5.53 -3.81 -15.14
C LEU A 63 6.85 -3.10 -15.48
N TRP A 64 6.86 -2.22 -16.46
CA TRP A 64 8.03 -1.42 -16.81
C TRP A 64 8.44 -0.47 -15.69
N HIS A 65 7.47 0.16 -15.04
CA HIS A 65 7.72 1.02 -13.89
C HIS A 65 8.47 0.25 -12.78
N THR A 66 7.97 -0.92 -12.39
CA THR A 66 8.61 -1.80 -11.41
C THR A 66 10.00 -2.25 -11.90
N ALA A 67 10.14 -2.65 -13.17
CA ALA A 67 11.42 -3.10 -13.72
C ALA A 67 12.49 -1.99 -13.73
N ILE A 68 12.12 -0.75 -13.98
CA ILE A 68 13.04 0.40 -13.91
C ILE A 68 13.47 0.65 -12.47
N LEU A 69 12.52 0.63 -11.53
CA LEU A 69 12.79 0.86 -10.11
C LEU A 69 13.61 -0.27 -9.47
N SER A 70 13.30 -1.53 -9.78
CA SER A 70 14.00 -2.69 -9.21
C SER A 70 15.46 -2.76 -9.67
N LYS A 71 15.74 -2.30 -10.89
CA LYS A 71 17.12 -2.16 -11.36
C LYS A 71 17.93 -1.14 -10.54
N TRP A 72 17.28 -0.11 -10.00
CA TRP A 72 17.90 0.86 -9.11
C TRP A 72 17.98 0.35 -7.67
N LYS A 73 16.88 -0.18 -7.14
CA LYS A 73 16.76 -0.73 -5.79
C LYS A 73 15.94 -2.00 -5.82
N PRO A 74 16.53 -3.18 -5.56
CA PRO A 74 15.84 -4.47 -5.64
C PRO A 74 14.59 -4.58 -4.77
N ILE A 75 14.50 -3.78 -3.71
CA ILE A 75 13.31 -3.76 -2.83
C ILE A 75 12.01 -3.47 -3.60
N PHE A 76 12.09 -2.74 -4.73
CA PHE A 76 10.90 -2.41 -5.52
C PHE A 76 10.26 -3.62 -6.22
N GLU A 77 10.91 -4.77 -6.28
CA GLU A 77 10.29 -6.03 -6.73
C GLU A 77 9.22 -6.53 -5.75
N TYR A 78 9.33 -6.12 -4.47
CA TYR A 78 8.46 -6.58 -3.38
C TYR A 78 7.46 -5.52 -2.94
N ILE A 79 7.56 -4.30 -3.47
CA ILE A 79 6.65 -3.22 -3.14
C ILE A 79 5.38 -3.33 -4.01
N PRO A 80 4.18 -3.48 -3.40
CA PRO A 80 2.93 -3.72 -4.13
C PRO A 80 2.35 -2.44 -4.75
N LEU A 81 3.13 -1.74 -5.59
CA LEU A 81 2.69 -0.50 -6.26
C LEU A 81 1.44 -0.70 -7.12
N GLU A 82 1.30 -1.88 -7.73
CA GLU A 82 0.12 -2.21 -8.54
C GLU A 82 -1.17 -2.16 -7.72
N SER A 83 -1.16 -2.76 -6.54
CA SER A 83 -2.30 -2.75 -5.62
C SER A 83 -2.65 -1.33 -5.13
N GLN A 84 -1.65 -0.47 -4.95
CA GLN A 84 -1.90 0.93 -4.58
C GLN A 84 -2.51 1.71 -5.74
N ILE A 85 -2.02 1.56 -6.95
CA ILE A 85 -2.60 2.21 -8.14
C ILE A 85 -4.05 1.73 -8.35
N GLU A 86 -4.33 0.43 -8.17
CA GLU A 86 -5.68 -0.11 -8.26
C GLU A 86 -6.62 0.48 -7.20
N LYS A 87 -6.14 0.65 -5.98
CA LYS A 87 -6.89 1.26 -4.86
C LYS A 87 -7.27 2.73 -5.13
N PHE A 88 -6.42 3.47 -5.87
CA PHE A 88 -6.60 4.86 -6.25
C PHE A 88 -6.82 5.04 -7.76
N GLN A 89 -7.57 4.11 -8.37
CA GLN A 89 -7.73 4.04 -9.83
C GLN A 89 -8.36 5.32 -10.43
N ASN A 90 -9.30 5.97 -9.74
CA ASN A 90 -9.91 7.21 -10.22
C ASN A 90 -8.87 8.34 -10.26
N ASP A 91 -8.09 8.51 -9.20
CA ASP A 91 -7.05 9.54 -9.12
C ASP A 91 -5.95 9.31 -10.17
N TYR A 92 -5.64 8.04 -10.46
CA TYR A 92 -4.73 7.64 -11.54
C TYR A 92 -5.22 8.10 -12.91
N TYR A 93 -6.49 7.86 -13.25
CA TYR A 93 -7.05 8.29 -14.53
C TYR A 93 -7.20 9.81 -14.60
N ASP A 94 -7.55 10.47 -13.49
CA ASP A 94 -7.65 11.93 -13.42
C ASP A 94 -6.28 12.59 -13.62
N ALA A 95 -5.21 12.03 -13.06
CA ALA A 95 -3.85 12.52 -13.26
C ALA A 95 -3.42 12.39 -14.74
N ILE A 96 -3.72 11.25 -15.39
CA ILE A 96 -3.44 11.06 -16.83
C ILE A 96 -4.24 12.07 -17.66
N ALA A 97 -5.53 12.25 -17.39
CA ALA A 97 -6.38 13.15 -18.13
C ALA A 97 -5.92 14.62 -18.02
N LYS A 98 -5.51 15.06 -16.84
CA LYS A 98 -4.93 16.40 -16.62
C LYS A 98 -3.65 16.59 -17.41
N CYS A 99 -2.72 15.65 -17.33
CA CYS A 99 -1.47 15.69 -18.10
C CYS A 99 -1.73 15.77 -19.62
N HIS A 100 -2.74 15.07 -20.09
CA HIS A 100 -3.11 15.10 -21.52
C HIS A 100 -3.63 16.48 -21.94
N VAL A 101 -4.39 17.16 -21.10
CA VAL A 101 -4.91 18.52 -21.36
C VAL A 101 -3.79 19.57 -21.29
N GLU A 102 -2.90 19.43 -20.31
CA GLU A 102 -1.82 20.39 -20.05
C GLU A 102 -0.60 20.19 -20.97
N GLY A 103 -0.47 19.03 -21.61
CA GLY A 103 0.65 18.69 -22.47
C GLY A 103 1.96 18.42 -21.72
N GLU A 104 1.87 18.09 -20.42
CA GLU A 104 3.03 17.79 -19.57
C GLU A 104 2.71 16.65 -18.58
N SER A 105 3.73 15.98 -18.07
CA SER A 105 3.56 14.80 -17.20
C SER A 105 3.71 15.08 -15.71
N THR A 106 3.80 16.32 -15.27
CA THR A 106 4.10 16.72 -13.89
C THR A 106 3.08 16.15 -12.90
N VAL A 107 1.78 16.33 -13.15
CA VAL A 107 0.70 15.86 -12.28
C VAL A 107 0.75 14.34 -12.11
N PHE A 108 1.05 13.60 -13.16
CA PHE A 108 1.17 12.15 -13.10
C PHE A 108 2.42 11.71 -12.32
N ILE A 109 3.54 12.41 -12.49
CA ILE A 109 4.77 12.15 -11.73
C ILE A 109 4.50 12.35 -10.23
N GLU A 110 3.87 13.46 -9.84
CA GLU A 110 3.53 13.75 -8.45
C GLU A 110 2.59 12.70 -7.86
N PHE A 111 1.59 12.27 -8.62
CA PHE A 111 0.71 11.17 -8.23
C PHE A 111 1.52 9.89 -7.95
N MET A 112 2.38 9.46 -8.88
CA MET A 112 3.18 8.25 -8.73
C MET A 112 4.13 8.32 -7.54
N LEU A 113 4.80 9.46 -7.33
CA LEU A 113 5.66 9.67 -6.17
C LEU A 113 4.89 9.57 -4.85
N THR A 114 3.69 10.14 -4.81
CA THR A 114 2.80 10.05 -3.64
C THR A 114 2.38 8.60 -3.36
N GLN A 115 2.05 7.81 -4.40
CA GLN A 115 1.70 6.41 -4.21
C GLN A 115 2.89 5.58 -3.72
N ILE A 116 4.10 5.85 -4.21
CA ILE A 116 5.32 5.19 -3.75
C ILE A 116 5.58 5.53 -2.27
N ASP A 117 5.48 6.81 -1.89
CA ASP A 117 5.71 7.26 -0.52
C ASP A 117 4.71 6.62 0.46
N ASN A 118 3.42 6.65 0.11
CA ASN A 118 2.36 6.00 0.90
C ASN A 118 2.60 4.50 1.08
N THR A 119 3.01 3.81 0.02
CA THR A 119 3.30 2.36 0.07
C THR A 119 4.49 2.06 0.97
N LEU A 120 5.54 2.86 0.86
CA LEU A 120 6.74 2.72 1.71
C LEU A 120 6.41 3.00 3.19
N ALA A 121 5.61 4.03 3.47
CA ALA A 121 5.16 4.35 4.82
C ALA A 121 4.30 3.22 5.43
N GLU A 122 3.38 2.64 4.65
CA GLU A 122 2.58 1.48 5.08
C GLU A 122 3.47 0.27 5.40
N LEU A 123 4.48 -0.01 4.57
CA LEU A 123 5.43 -1.12 4.80
C LEU A 123 6.30 -0.89 6.03
N LEU A 124 6.82 0.32 6.22
CA LEU A 124 7.63 0.68 7.40
C LEU A 124 6.81 0.53 8.68
N ASN A 125 5.56 0.99 8.70
CA ASN A 125 4.68 0.82 9.84
C ASN A 125 4.42 -0.67 10.15
N GLN A 126 4.23 -1.52 9.13
CA GLN A 126 4.07 -2.96 9.32
C GLN A 126 5.34 -3.63 9.86
N MET A 127 6.51 -3.17 9.44
CA MET A 127 7.81 -3.69 9.93
C MET A 127 8.10 -3.25 11.36
N THR A 128 7.79 -2.00 11.73
CA THR A 128 7.95 -1.50 13.11
C THR A 128 6.98 -2.18 14.06
N ASP A 129 5.74 -2.42 13.63
CA ASP A 129 4.78 -3.17 14.43
C ASP A 129 5.24 -4.63 14.64
N SER A 130 5.82 -5.26 13.62
CA SER A 130 6.39 -6.60 13.73
C SER A 130 7.66 -6.63 14.60
N ALA A 131 8.54 -5.64 14.47
CA ALA A 131 9.78 -5.57 15.24
C ALA A 131 9.54 -5.26 16.72
N THR A 132 8.51 -4.49 17.05
CA THR A 132 8.10 -4.28 18.45
C THR A 132 7.49 -5.55 19.04
N ASP A 133 6.78 -6.34 18.26
CA ASP A 133 6.27 -7.64 18.73
C ASP A 133 7.43 -8.63 18.99
N ASP A 134 8.43 -8.70 18.12
CA ASP A 134 9.60 -9.58 18.29
C ASP A 134 10.56 -9.08 19.40
N ALA A 135 10.77 -7.76 19.52
CA ALA A 135 11.64 -7.20 20.58
C ALA A 135 11.04 -7.33 21.99
N ILE A 136 9.71 -7.38 22.10
CA ILE A 136 9.03 -7.65 23.36
C ILE A 136 9.16 -9.14 23.74
N LEU A 137 9.31 -10.03 22.77
CA LEU A 137 9.53 -11.46 23.00
C LEU A 137 10.97 -11.79 23.40
N ASP A 138 11.97 -11.01 22.89
CA ASP A 138 13.39 -11.24 23.15
C ASP A 138 13.92 -10.50 24.41
N ALA A 139 13.22 -9.45 24.88
CA ALA A 139 13.68 -8.65 26.01
C ALA A 139 13.34 -9.20 27.38
N ASP A 140 12.37 -10.13 27.48
CA ASP A 140 12.02 -10.80 28.73
C ASP A 140 12.02 -12.33 28.53
N GLY A 141 13.17 -12.91 28.72
CA GLY A 141 13.27 -14.35 28.98
C GLY A 141 12.40 -14.72 30.18
N ALA A 142 11.41 -15.58 29.94
CA ALA A 142 10.57 -16.27 30.90
C ALA A 142 9.32 -15.55 31.47
N ASN A 143 8.16 -16.03 31.05
CA ASN A 143 6.87 -16.19 31.83
C ASN A 143 6.25 -15.01 32.60
N HIS A 144 6.92 -13.86 32.81
CA HIS A 144 6.32 -12.75 33.56
C HIS A 144 5.74 -11.63 32.65
N GLY A 145 6.18 -11.48 31.42
CA GLY A 145 5.70 -10.44 30.50
C GLY A 145 4.30 -10.74 29.94
N ALA A 146 4.00 -12.00 29.66
CA ALA A 146 2.72 -12.43 29.13
C ALA A 146 1.57 -12.20 30.14
N ASP A 147 1.76 -12.59 31.41
CA ASP A 147 0.80 -12.37 32.47
C ASP A 147 0.51 -10.89 32.75
N HIS A 148 1.53 -10.04 32.63
CA HIS A 148 1.38 -8.59 32.82
C HIS A 148 0.58 -7.93 31.67
N MET A 149 0.85 -8.31 30.42
CA MET A 149 0.10 -7.79 29.26
C MET A 149 -1.34 -8.30 29.23
N GLU A 150 -1.54 -9.56 29.56
CA GLU A 150 -2.85 -10.17 29.73
C GLU A 150 -3.67 -9.44 30.81
N GLY A 151 -3.07 -9.14 31.96
CA GLY A 151 -3.68 -8.35 33.01
C GLY A 151 -4.10 -6.94 32.59
N ARG A 152 -3.25 -6.23 31.80
CA ARG A 152 -3.57 -4.91 31.26
C ARG A 152 -4.74 -4.97 30.28
N LEU A 153 -4.78 -5.98 29.42
CA LEU A 153 -5.85 -6.17 28.44
C LEU A 153 -7.18 -6.51 29.13
N LEU A 154 -7.17 -7.42 30.10
CA LEU A 154 -8.35 -7.74 30.94
C LEU A 154 -8.85 -6.52 31.70
N SER A 155 -7.95 -5.67 32.20
CA SER A 155 -8.30 -4.42 32.89
C SER A 155 -9.00 -3.44 31.93
N GLY A 156 -8.50 -3.26 30.69
CA GLY A 156 -9.14 -2.44 29.68
C GLY A 156 -10.54 -2.94 29.27
N LEU A 157 -10.69 -4.26 29.14
CA LEU A 157 -11.99 -4.89 28.85
C LEU A 157 -12.97 -4.78 30.04
N LYS A 158 -12.48 -4.80 31.27
CA LYS A 158 -13.31 -4.56 32.50
C LYS A 158 -13.84 -3.11 32.54
N GLN A 159 -12.99 -2.13 32.18
CA GLN A 159 -13.37 -0.73 32.17
C GLN A 159 -14.36 -0.41 31.04
N ASN A 160 -14.17 -0.99 29.86
CA ASN A 160 -15.05 -0.77 28.71
C ASN A 160 -15.32 -2.08 27.94
N PRO A 161 -16.36 -2.84 28.29
CA PRO A 161 -16.70 -4.09 27.59
C PRO A 161 -17.04 -3.94 26.10
N TYR A 162 -17.33 -2.72 25.64
CA TYR A 162 -17.69 -2.41 24.26
C TYR A 162 -16.50 -1.93 23.42
N ILE A 163 -15.30 -1.82 24.01
CA ILE A 163 -14.11 -1.31 23.35
C ILE A 163 -13.78 -2.15 22.10
N THR A 164 -13.41 -1.46 21.02
CA THR A 164 -12.93 -2.15 19.82
C THR A 164 -11.48 -2.59 19.99
N GLN A 165 -11.05 -3.62 19.26
CA GLN A 165 -9.65 -4.05 19.27
C GLN A 165 -8.68 -2.94 18.83
N THR A 166 -9.14 -2.05 17.95
CA THR A 166 -8.34 -0.91 17.49
C THR A 166 -8.19 0.15 18.58
N ASP A 167 -9.24 0.44 19.31
CA ASP A 167 -9.18 1.44 20.40
C ASP A 167 -8.41 0.89 21.59
N LEU A 168 -8.58 -0.40 21.90
CA LEU A 168 -7.82 -1.09 22.94
C LEU A 168 -6.31 -1.11 22.61
N ALA A 169 -5.95 -1.31 21.34
CA ALA A 169 -4.58 -1.25 20.90
C ALA A 169 -3.97 0.16 21.11
N LYS A 170 -4.71 1.21 20.80
CA LYS A 170 -4.29 2.61 21.05
C LYS A 170 -4.13 2.89 22.55
N GLU A 171 -5.12 2.49 23.37
CA GLU A 171 -5.12 2.74 24.82
C GLU A 171 -3.94 2.03 25.51
N LEU A 172 -3.63 0.81 25.09
CA LEU A 172 -2.54 0.03 25.66
C LEU A 172 -1.17 0.31 25.02
N SER A 173 -1.11 1.16 23.98
CA SER A 173 0.08 1.41 23.16
C SER A 173 0.67 0.13 22.57
N LEU A 174 -0.21 -0.78 22.11
CA LEU A 174 0.15 -2.05 21.48
C LEU A 174 -0.26 -2.07 20.01
N SER A 175 0.39 -2.95 19.23
CA SER A 175 -0.08 -3.19 17.86
C SER A 175 -1.46 -3.89 17.87
N ARG A 176 -2.29 -3.61 16.85
CA ARG A 176 -3.58 -4.30 16.70
C ARG A 176 -3.40 -5.83 16.62
N ARG A 177 -2.31 -6.27 16.02
CA ARG A 177 -1.96 -7.69 15.86
C ARG A 177 -1.67 -8.34 17.21
N THR A 178 -0.91 -7.67 18.08
CA THR A 178 -0.63 -8.10 19.45
C THR A 178 -1.92 -8.26 20.24
N VAL A 179 -2.79 -7.26 20.21
CA VAL A 179 -4.10 -7.30 20.86
C VAL A 179 -4.95 -8.46 20.34
N GLN A 180 -4.99 -8.67 19.02
CA GLN A 180 -5.72 -9.79 18.42
C GLN A 180 -5.18 -11.15 18.86
N ARG A 181 -3.85 -11.33 18.93
CA ARG A 181 -3.21 -12.56 19.37
C ARG A 181 -3.57 -12.85 20.82
N ILE A 182 -3.35 -11.91 21.74
CA ILE A 182 -3.64 -12.07 23.18
C ILE A 182 -5.14 -12.33 23.40
N MET A 183 -6.02 -11.60 22.72
CA MET A 183 -7.47 -11.84 22.81
C MET A 183 -7.87 -13.23 22.31
N LYS A 184 -7.21 -13.74 21.27
CA LYS A 184 -7.45 -15.10 20.77
C LYS A 184 -6.99 -16.16 21.77
N GLU A 185 -5.86 -15.96 22.42
CA GLU A 185 -5.37 -16.81 23.50
C GLU A 185 -6.34 -16.80 24.67
N LEU A 186 -6.75 -15.63 25.15
CA LEU A 186 -7.74 -15.47 26.22
C LEU A 186 -9.10 -16.12 25.92
N MET A 187 -9.53 -16.08 24.64
CA MET A 187 -10.75 -16.78 24.21
C MET A 187 -10.56 -18.29 24.21
N ASN A 188 -9.40 -18.79 23.76
CA ASN A 188 -9.09 -20.22 23.78
C ASN A 188 -9.00 -20.77 25.21
N ASP A 189 -8.45 -19.97 26.12
CA ASP A 189 -8.35 -20.29 27.55
C ASP A 189 -9.69 -20.12 28.29
N GLY A 190 -10.72 -19.66 27.59
CA GLY A 190 -12.04 -19.44 28.17
C GLY A 190 -12.14 -18.25 29.13
N LYS A 191 -11.09 -17.41 29.24
CA LYS A 191 -11.05 -16.25 30.15
C LYS A 191 -11.91 -15.08 29.68
N ILE A 192 -12.12 -14.96 28.36
CA ILE A 192 -13.03 -13.96 27.77
C ILE A 192 -13.93 -14.59 26.71
N LYS A 193 -15.10 -14.04 26.52
CA LYS A 193 -15.99 -14.42 25.42
C LYS A 193 -16.64 -13.18 24.76
N ARG A 194 -16.94 -13.28 23.49
CA ARG A 194 -17.73 -12.28 22.78
C ARG A 194 -19.20 -12.61 22.85
N VAL A 195 -20.00 -11.71 23.38
CA VAL A 195 -21.46 -11.86 23.49
C VAL A 195 -22.13 -11.04 22.39
N ARG A 196 -23.03 -11.65 21.61
CA ARG A 196 -23.71 -11.11 20.44
C ARG A 196 -22.79 -10.94 19.21
N SER A 197 -23.25 -10.15 18.20
CA SER A 197 -22.56 -10.01 16.93
C SER A 197 -21.26 -9.16 17.02
N THR A 198 -20.40 -9.28 16.02
CA THR A 198 -19.18 -8.47 15.90
C THR A 198 -19.44 -6.96 15.85
N ARG A 199 -20.65 -6.53 15.48
CA ARG A 199 -21.00 -5.12 15.25
C ARG A 199 -21.65 -4.46 16.48
N THR A 200 -22.37 -5.23 17.33
CA THR A 200 -23.13 -4.72 18.50
C THR A 200 -22.84 -5.49 19.77
N GLY A 201 -21.84 -6.38 19.75
CA GLY A 201 -21.51 -7.24 20.88
C GLY A 201 -20.53 -6.59 21.85
N HIS A 202 -20.46 -7.16 23.05
CA HIS A 202 -19.51 -6.78 24.10
C HIS A 202 -18.66 -7.99 24.52
N TRP A 203 -17.61 -7.71 25.27
CA TRP A 203 -16.73 -8.70 25.85
C TRP A 203 -17.19 -9.03 27.26
N GLU A 204 -17.31 -10.27 27.59
CA GLU A 204 -17.48 -10.77 28.95
C GLU A 204 -16.20 -11.48 29.40
N ILE A 205 -15.82 -11.23 30.66
CA ILE A 205 -14.66 -11.85 31.28
C ILE A 205 -15.22 -12.94 32.20
N ASN A 206 -14.71 -14.15 32.02
CA ASN A 206 -15.03 -15.27 32.92
C ASN A 206 -13.96 -15.26 34.00
N ASP A 207 -14.38 -15.16 35.26
CA ASP A 207 -13.53 -15.30 36.45
C ASP A 207 -13.12 -16.75 36.67
#